data_dea56d9b962f10462257cb8eac480fad
#
_entry.id   dea56d9b962f10462257cb8eac480fad
#
_cell.length_a   1.000
_cell.length_b   1.000
_cell.length_c   1.000
_cell.angle_alpha   90.00
_cell.angle_beta   90.00
_cell.angle_gamma   90.00
#
_symmetry.space_group_name_H-M   'P 1'
#
loop_
_entity.id
_entity.type
_entity.pdbx_description
1 polymer ?
#
loop_
_entity_poly.entity_id
_entity_poly.type
_entity_poly.pdbx_seq_one_letter_code
_entity_poly.pdbx_strand_id
1 'polypeptide(L)'
;MQPYFFPVVFTAIVLVDSLHTIEEGNVGIYFVQGALDTTYSHPGVHWSIPFVTDIEEITIRPQTEVLEAISTVTKDGIQNTFHNIQVLSNVDVEYLLPLIKKFGLEFRRALVYDRVAEELRTFCANHTIDEVLLFLL
;
A
#
# COMPACT_ATOMS: atom_id res chain seq x y z
N MET A 1 -27.02 -29.43 -33.27
CA MET A 1 -26.12 -28.70 -32.34
C MET A 1 -24.73 -29.27 -32.49
N GLN A 2 -23.77 -28.48 -32.95
CA GLN A 2 -22.42 -29.00 -33.19
C GLN A 2 -21.67 -29.14 -31.85
N PRO A 3 -21.09 -30.32 -31.58
CA PRO A 3 -20.42 -30.61 -30.28
C PRO A 3 -19.15 -29.73 -30.03
N TYR A 4 -18.69 -29.00 -31.02
CA TYR A 4 -17.50 -28.17 -30.95
C TYR A 4 -17.75 -26.73 -30.49
N PHE A 5 -19.02 -26.31 -30.38
CA PHE A 5 -19.36 -24.95 -29.96
C PHE A 5 -18.97 -24.65 -28.51
N PHE A 6 -19.19 -25.60 -27.62
CA PHE A 6 -18.88 -25.48 -26.19
C PHE A 6 -17.39 -25.32 -25.89
N PRO A 7 -16.49 -26.18 -26.43
CA PRO A 7 -15.05 -26.02 -26.17
C PRO A 7 -14.46 -24.75 -26.80
N VAL A 8 -14.95 -24.32 -27.95
CA VAL A 8 -14.46 -23.09 -28.61
C VAL A 8 -14.83 -21.85 -27.80
N VAL A 9 -16.09 -21.78 -27.32
CA VAL A 9 -16.53 -20.65 -26.47
C VAL A 9 -15.80 -20.64 -25.14
N PHE A 10 -15.59 -21.79 -24.51
CA PHE A 10 -14.83 -21.90 -23.27
C PHE A 10 -13.38 -21.44 -23.43
N THR A 11 -12.72 -21.88 -24.51
CA THR A 11 -11.33 -21.44 -24.79
C THR A 11 -11.26 -19.94 -25.05
N ALA A 12 -12.24 -19.35 -25.75
CA ALA A 12 -12.28 -17.91 -26.00
C ALA A 12 -12.46 -17.10 -24.70
N ILE A 13 -13.30 -17.55 -23.78
CA ILE A 13 -13.50 -16.90 -22.47
C ILE A 13 -12.20 -16.93 -21.66
N VAL A 14 -11.55 -18.09 -21.57
CA VAL A 14 -10.28 -18.23 -20.83
C VAL A 14 -9.19 -17.32 -21.41
N LEU A 15 -9.13 -17.16 -22.72
CA LEU A 15 -8.14 -16.27 -23.36
C LEU A 15 -8.39 -14.79 -23.08
N VAL A 16 -9.65 -14.37 -22.98
CA VAL A 16 -9.99 -12.99 -22.66
C VAL A 16 -9.67 -12.66 -21.19
N ASP A 17 -9.99 -13.57 -20.26
CA ASP A 17 -9.71 -13.41 -18.84
C ASP A 17 -8.21 -13.49 -18.48
N SER A 18 -7.38 -13.98 -19.40
CA SER A 18 -5.93 -14.07 -19.17
C SER A 18 -5.18 -12.76 -19.42
N LEU A 19 -5.81 -11.79 -20.09
CA LEU A 19 -5.22 -10.48 -20.37
C LEU A 19 -5.66 -9.45 -19.35
N HIS A 20 -4.71 -8.81 -18.68
CA HIS A 20 -4.96 -7.69 -17.79
C HIS A 20 -4.02 -6.52 -18.09
N THR A 21 -4.47 -5.33 -17.74
CA THR A 21 -3.71 -4.10 -17.98
C THR A 21 -3.39 -3.45 -16.64
N ILE A 22 -2.13 -3.15 -16.39
CA ILE A 22 -1.65 -2.40 -15.23
C ILE A 22 -1.53 -0.94 -15.64
N GLU A 23 -2.17 -0.04 -14.88
CA GLU A 23 -2.14 1.39 -15.17
C GLU A 23 -0.77 2.02 -14.88
N GLU A 24 -0.47 3.10 -15.61
CA GLU A 24 0.74 3.90 -15.37
C GLU A 24 0.79 4.45 -13.93
N GLY A 25 1.90 4.24 -13.25
CA GLY A 25 2.11 4.62 -11.84
C GLY A 25 1.67 3.57 -10.84
N ASN A 26 1.21 2.40 -11.32
CA ASN A 26 0.97 1.21 -10.53
C ASN A 26 1.98 0.10 -10.89
N VAL A 27 2.12 -0.84 -9.99
CA VAL A 27 2.90 -2.06 -10.18
C VAL A 27 2.01 -3.24 -9.84
N GLY A 28 1.97 -4.22 -10.75
CA GLY A 28 1.23 -5.45 -10.56
C GLY A 28 2.04 -6.46 -9.76
N ILE A 29 1.42 -6.99 -8.72
CA ILE A 29 1.97 -8.02 -7.87
C ILE A 29 1.13 -9.27 -8.00
N TYR A 30 1.78 -10.39 -8.12
CA TYR A 30 1.14 -11.66 -8.39
C TYR A 30 1.14 -12.57 -7.17
N PHE A 31 -0.02 -13.15 -6.89
CA PHE A 31 -0.16 -14.22 -5.92
C PHE A 31 -0.51 -15.51 -6.66
N VAL A 32 0.41 -16.46 -6.65
CA VAL A 32 0.19 -17.77 -7.26
C VAL A 32 -0.25 -18.75 -6.19
N GLN A 33 -1.51 -19.21 -6.28
CA GLN A 33 -2.12 -20.07 -5.27
C GLN A 33 -2.04 -19.51 -3.84
N GLY A 34 -2.17 -18.19 -3.70
CA GLY A 34 -2.08 -17.50 -2.42
C GLY A 34 -0.64 -17.21 -1.93
N ALA A 35 0.38 -17.64 -2.64
CA ALA A 35 1.78 -17.30 -2.33
C ALA A 35 2.22 -16.08 -3.13
N LEU A 36 2.87 -15.13 -2.45
CA LEU A 36 3.45 -13.95 -3.10
C LEU A 36 4.56 -14.38 -4.07
N ASP A 37 4.42 -14.02 -5.34
CA ASP A 37 5.49 -14.21 -6.33
C ASP A 37 6.66 -13.24 -6.04
N THR A 38 7.84 -13.62 -6.47
CA THR A 38 9.07 -12.83 -6.32
C THR A 38 9.23 -11.78 -7.42
N THR A 39 8.36 -11.79 -8.40
CA THR A 39 8.37 -10.87 -9.54
C THR A 39 7.22 -9.87 -9.47
N TYR A 40 7.45 -8.68 -9.97
CA TYR A 40 6.44 -7.66 -10.18
C TYR A 40 6.41 -7.26 -11.65
N SER A 41 5.27 -6.76 -12.12
CA SER A 41 5.12 -6.26 -13.49
C SER A 41 4.99 -4.75 -13.55
N HIS A 42 5.68 -4.17 -14.53
CA HIS A 42 5.57 -2.76 -14.85
C HIS A 42 4.23 -2.46 -15.55
N PRO A 43 3.85 -1.16 -15.67
CA PRO A 43 2.66 -0.76 -16.42
C PRO A 43 2.62 -1.34 -17.83
N GLY A 44 1.44 -1.71 -18.28
CA GLY A 44 1.22 -2.29 -19.59
C GLY A 44 0.28 -3.49 -19.59
N VAL A 45 0.19 -4.16 -20.73
CA VAL A 45 -0.63 -5.37 -20.91
C VAL A 45 0.18 -6.60 -20.57
N HIS A 46 -0.35 -7.44 -19.69
CA HIS A 46 0.29 -8.65 -19.21
C HIS A 46 -0.63 -9.86 -19.37
N TRP A 47 -0.01 -11.02 -19.43
CA TRP A 47 -0.69 -12.31 -19.44
C TRP A 47 -0.60 -12.95 -18.07
N SER A 48 -1.73 -13.43 -17.58
CA SER A 48 -1.81 -14.22 -16.35
C SER A 48 -2.57 -15.51 -16.59
N ILE A 49 -2.37 -16.51 -15.75
CA ILE A 49 -3.13 -17.77 -15.80
C ILE A 49 -4.39 -17.55 -14.95
N PRO A 50 -5.59 -17.50 -15.58
CA PRO A 50 -6.83 -17.32 -14.84
C PRO A 50 -7.04 -18.48 -13.83
N PHE A 51 -7.69 -18.21 -12.73
CA PHE A 51 -7.98 -19.13 -11.61
C PHE A 51 -6.79 -19.58 -10.75
N VAL A 52 -5.56 -19.32 -11.14
CA VAL A 52 -4.34 -19.71 -10.41
C VAL A 52 -3.59 -18.51 -9.88
N THR A 53 -3.70 -17.39 -10.59
CA THR A 53 -2.95 -16.15 -10.29
C THR A 53 -3.92 -15.03 -9.94
N ASP A 54 -3.82 -14.53 -8.73
CA ASP A 54 -4.47 -13.29 -8.30
C ASP A 54 -3.50 -12.12 -8.50
N ILE A 55 -4.03 -10.99 -8.98
CA ILE A 55 -3.25 -9.82 -9.31
C ILE A 55 -3.72 -8.66 -8.44
N GLU A 56 -2.77 -8.05 -7.74
CA GLU A 56 -3.01 -6.85 -6.96
C GLU A 56 -2.18 -5.69 -7.52
N GLU A 57 -2.84 -4.57 -7.78
CA GLU A 57 -2.18 -3.36 -8.24
C GLU A 57 -1.84 -2.45 -7.06
N ILE A 58 -0.58 -2.09 -6.96
CA ILE A 58 -0.11 -1.17 -5.91
C ILE A 58 0.41 0.11 -6.55
N THR A 59 -0.14 1.22 -6.10
CA THR A 59 0.29 2.54 -6.54
C THR A 59 1.67 2.87 -5.96
N ILE A 60 2.62 3.19 -6.84
CA ILE A 60 3.96 3.66 -6.49
C ILE A 60 4.06 5.19 -6.49
N ARG A 61 2.99 5.89 -6.88
CA ARG A 61 2.93 7.37 -6.84
C ARG A 61 2.94 7.88 -5.40
N PRO A 62 3.46 9.09 -5.16
CA PRO A 62 3.32 9.74 -3.87
C PRO A 62 1.85 9.82 -3.45
N GLN A 63 1.54 9.33 -2.25
CA GLN A 63 0.20 9.37 -1.67
C GLN A 63 0.21 10.12 -0.35
N THR A 64 -0.85 10.89 -0.11
CA THR A 64 -1.05 11.57 1.17
C THR A 64 -1.95 10.73 2.05
N GLU A 65 -1.39 10.30 3.18
CA GLU A 65 -2.12 9.64 4.26
C GLU A 65 -2.56 10.68 5.28
N VAL A 66 -3.81 10.62 5.70
CA VAL A 66 -4.34 11.49 6.74
C VAL A 66 -4.54 10.67 8.02
N LEU A 67 -3.81 11.05 9.05
CA LEU A 67 -3.92 10.44 10.38
C LEU A 67 -4.89 11.29 11.23
N GLU A 68 -5.95 10.66 11.74
CA GLU A 68 -7.04 11.39 12.38
C GLU A 68 -6.65 12.01 13.70
N ALA A 69 -6.05 11.24 14.61
CA ALA A 69 -5.66 11.73 15.93
C ALA A 69 -4.50 10.91 16.51
N ILE A 70 -3.46 11.59 16.96
CA ILE A 70 -2.36 10.99 17.70
C ILE A 70 -2.23 11.72 19.03
N SER A 71 -2.48 11.00 20.13
CA SER A 71 -2.31 11.54 21.48
C SER A 71 -0.89 11.34 21.97
N THR A 72 -0.31 12.39 22.52
CA THR A 72 1.04 12.44 23.08
C THR A 72 1.06 13.13 24.43
N VAL A 73 2.15 12.98 25.16
CA VAL A 73 2.39 13.68 26.43
C VAL A 73 3.71 14.44 26.31
N THR A 74 3.68 15.72 26.64
CA THR A 74 4.88 16.59 26.63
C THR A 74 5.75 16.34 27.86
N LYS A 75 6.97 16.88 27.85
CA LYS A 75 7.93 16.82 28.96
C LYS A 75 7.32 17.36 30.28
N ASP A 76 6.43 18.34 30.19
CA ASP A 76 5.73 18.94 31.33
C ASP A 76 4.56 18.10 31.85
N GLY A 77 4.30 16.93 31.27
CA GLY A 77 3.20 16.05 31.63
C GLY A 77 1.84 16.48 31.06
N ILE A 78 1.80 17.42 30.12
CA ILE A 78 0.58 17.89 29.47
C ILE A 78 0.22 16.95 28.34
N GLN A 79 -1.02 16.43 28.37
CA GLN A 79 -1.54 15.62 27.28
C GLN A 79 -1.95 16.51 26.10
N ASN A 80 -1.46 16.19 24.92
CA ASN A 80 -1.76 16.88 23.68
C ASN A 80 -2.23 15.89 22.63
N THR A 81 -3.13 16.31 21.73
CA THR A 81 -3.64 15.49 20.64
C THR A 81 -3.48 16.24 19.32
N PHE A 82 -2.75 15.64 18.40
CA PHE A 82 -2.60 16.16 17.04
C PHE A 82 -3.73 15.61 16.18
N HIS A 83 -4.40 16.49 15.45
CA HIS A 83 -5.48 16.14 14.53
C HIS A 83 -5.07 16.43 13.07
N ASN A 84 -5.59 15.63 12.16
CA ASN A 84 -5.42 15.83 10.71
C ASN A 84 -3.94 15.92 10.26
N ILE A 85 -3.11 15.02 10.74
CA ILE A 85 -1.72 14.96 10.33
C ILE A 85 -1.66 14.41 8.91
N GLN A 86 -1.16 15.22 7.98
CA GLN A 86 -0.98 14.81 6.59
C GLN A 86 0.47 14.37 6.37
N VAL A 87 0.62 13.14 5.91
CA VAL A 87 1.93 12.54 5.62
C VAL A 87 2.01 12.17 4.16
N LEU A 88 2.92 12.80 3.44
CA LEU A 88 3.22 12.40 2.07
C LEU A 88 4.20 11.24 2.08
N SER A 89 3.75 10.08 1.59
CA SER A 89 4.58 8.88 1.51
C SER A 89 4.81 8.46 0.06
N ASN A 90 6.03 8.05 -0.24
CA ASN A 90 6.42 7.45 -1.50
C ASN A 90 7.07 6.09 -1.26
N VAL A 91 6.83 5.12 -2.15
CA VAL A 91 7.41 3.79 -2.07
C VAL A 91 8.25 3.53 -3.30
N ASP A 92 9.49 3.12 -3.07
CA ASP A 92 10.35 2.66 -4.14
C ASP A 92 10.00 1.21 -4.49
N VAL A 93 9.92 0.92 -5.78
CA VAL A 93 9.56 -0.40 -6.32
C VAL A 93 10.49 -1.50 -5.81
N GLU A 94 11.77 -1.18 -5.62
CA GLU A 94 12.78 -2.14 -5.16
C GLU A 94 12.46 -2.71 -3.76
N TYR A 95 11.85 -1.87 -2.88
CA TYR A 95 11.50 -2.28 -1.52
C TYR A 95 10.07 -2.81 -1.38
N LEU A 96 9.27 -2.78 -2.45
CA LEU A 96 7.85 -3.10 -2.41
C LEU A 96 7.59 -4.55 -2.00
N LEU A 97 8.25 -5.52 -2.65
CA LEU A 97 8.06 -6.95 -2.36
C LEU A 97 8.48 -7.33 -0.92
N PRO A 98 9.65 -6.90 -0.39
CA PRO A 98 9.99 -7.11 1.00
C PRO A 98 8.99 -6.51 2.00
N LEU A 99 8.44 -5.33 1.69
CA LEU A 99 7.44 -4.67 2.52
C LEU A 99 6.13 -5.46 2.57
N ILE A 100 5.63 -5.89 1.40
CA ILE A 100 4.40 -6.69 1.32
C ILE A 100 4.57 -8.03 2.03
N LYS A 101 5.71 -8.69 1.86
CA LYS A 101 5.99 -9.95 2.53
C LYS A 101 5.99 -9.83 4.05
N LYS A 102 6.41 -8.69 4.58
CA LYS A 102 6.51 -8.45 6.02
C LYS A 102 5.23 -7.90 6.64
N PHE A 103 4.55 -6.98 5.96
CA PHE A 103 3.45 -6.20 6.51
C PHE A 103 2.10 -6.44 5.78
N GLY A 104 2.09 -7.21 4.70
CA GLY A 104 0.91 -7.42 3.87
C GLY A 104 0.65 -6.27 2.89
N LEU A 105 -0.49 -6.30 2.22
CA LEU A 105 -0.88 -5.29 1.22
C LEU A 105 -1.14 -3.90 1.83
N GLU A 106 -1.60 -3.85 3.08
CA GLU A 106 -1.88 -2.63 3.84
C GLU A 106 -0.63 -2.02 4.53
N PHE A 107 0.57 -2.41 4.09
CA PHE A 107 1.84 -2.01 4.70
C PHE A 107 2.00 -0.50 4.86
N ARG A 108 1.50 0.28 3.90
CA ARG A 108 1.63 1.74 3.87
C ARG A 108 1.00 2.38 5.11
N ARG A 109 -0.28 2.06 5.36
CA ARG A 109 -1.02 2.62 6.49
C ARG A 109 -0.40 2.23 7.83
N ALA A 110 -0.04 0.97 8.00
CA ALA A 110 0.58 0.48 9.23
C ALA A 110 1.93 1.16 9.51
N LEU A 111 2.82 1.20 8.50
CA LEU A 111 4.14 1.81 8.65
C LEU A 111 4.10 3.32 8.88
N VAL A 112 3.26 4.03 8.12
CA VAL A 112 3.15 5.49 8.25
C VAL A 112 2.58 5.85 9.62
N TYR A 113 1.49 5.20 10.04
CA TYR A 113 0.87 5.49 11.34
C TYR A 113 1.84 5.22 12.50
N ASP A 114 2.42 4.02 12.56
CA ASP A 114 3.30 3.62 13.65
C ASP A 114 4.53 4.51 13.74
N ARG A 115 5.14 4.82 12.60
CA ARG A 115 6.35 5.65 12.55
C ARG A 115 6.08 7.09 12.95
N VAL A 116 5.03 7.70 12.42
CA VAL A 116 4.66 9.07 12.76
C VAL A 116 4.25 9.18 14.23
N ALA A 117 3.49 8.21 14.73
CA ALA A 117 3.08 8.20 16.14
C ALA A 117 4.29 8.07 17.08
N GLU A 118 5.27 7.23 16.73
CA GLU A 118 6.50 7.05 17.51
C GLU A 118 7.34 8.34 17.53
N GLU A 119 7.57 8.94 16.37
CA GLU A 119 8.35 10.19 16.24
C GLU A 119 7.68 11.34 16.99
N LEU A 120 6.35 11.50 16.86
CA LEU A 120 5.61 12.53 17.58
C LEU A 120 5.66 12.34 19.09
N ARG A 121 5.51 11.11 19.58
CA ARG A 121 5.63 10.83 21.02
C ARG A 121 7.04 11.14 21.54
N THR A 122 8.05 10.74 20.80
CA THR A 122 9.45 11.00 21.13
C THR A 122 9.75 12.50 21.15
N PHE A 123 9.27 13.22 20.14
CA PHE A 123 9.41 14.67 20.04
C PHE A 123 8.74 15.36 21.24
N CYS A 124 7.47 15.05 21.51
CA CYS A 124 6.74 15.67 22.62
C CYS A 124 7.33 15.33 23.99
N ALA A 125 7.81 14.10 24.21
CA ALA A 125 8.44 13.71 25.47
C ALA A 125 9.73 14.50 25.78
N ASN A 126 10.40 15.03 24.78
CA ASN A 126 11.62 15.82 24.93
C ASN A 126 11.40 17.34 24.99
N HIS A 127 10.21 17.83 24.65
CA HIS A 127 9.91 19.26 24.54
C HIS A 127 8.74 19.66 25.46
N THR A 128 8.77 20.93 25.89
CA THR A 128 7.66 21.55 26.65
C THR A 128 6.52 21.92 25.72
N ILE A 129 5.32 22.15 26.28
CA ILE A 129 4.17 22.51 25.46
C ILE A 129 4.39 23.81 24.68
N ASP A 130 5.08 24.78 25.26
CA ASP A 130 5.38 26.07 24.62
C ASP A 130 6.32 25.89 23.41
N GLU A 131 7.33 25.02 23.54
CA GLU A 131 8.23 24.68 22.42
C GLU A 131 7.47 23.96 21.31
N VAL A 132 6.60 22.99 21.64
CA VAL A 132 5.78 22.26 20.65
C VAL A 132 4.87 23.24 19.88
N LEU A 133 4.24 24.18 20.56
CA LEU A 133 3.39 25.18 19.92
C LEU A 133 4.21 26.14 19.02
N LEU A 134 5.42 26.48 19.42
CA LEU A 134 6.31 27.34 18.62
C LEU A 134 6.72 26.67 17.29
N PHE A 135 6.86 25.34 17.28
CA PHE A 135 7.18 24.57 16.06
C PHE A 135 5.98 24.43 15.11
N LEU A 136 4.76 24.64 15.59
CA LEU A 136 3.52 24.53 14.79
C LEU A 136 3.08 25.86 14.16
N LEU A 137 3.71 26.97 14.52
CA LEU A 137 3.45 28.33 13.98
C LEU A 137 4.36 28.64 12.78
#